data_c58e00bf3bfd654423395dc82ecbfc2e
#
_entry.id   c58e00bf3bfd654423395dc82ecbfc2e
#
_cell.length_a   1.000
_cell.length_b   1.000
_cell.length_c   1.000
_cell.angle_alpha   90.00
_cell.angle_beta   90.00
_cell.angle_gamma   90.00
#
_symmetry.space_group_name_H-M   'P 1'
#
loop_
_entity.id
_entity.type
_entity.pdbx_description
1 polymer ?
#
loop_
_entity_poly.entity_id
_entity_poly.type
_entity_poly.pdbx_seq_one_letter_code
_entity_poly.pdbx_strand_id
1 'polypeptide(L)'
;DGTSGTSGTSGTDGTSGTSGTSGTGFNTISTPADYRMLTASGSSTNSAIAQENLTFDGTTLKITGDIYQLGNEYIQSAQSPSLTTGSHIVEQVLVVSGRSLQFDYVVYNDSQNSRAGTVIVIWNSTLATLTDLSTPDIGGKTDSIKFLVSNNGTNVTLTVEISSGTWDVIGGTRIIF
;
A
#
# COMPACT_ATOMS: atom_id res chain seq x y z
N ASP A 1 97.66 -6.69 6.06
CA ASP A 1 96.76 -6.85 4.95
C ASP A 1 95.36 -7.20 5.45
N GLY A 2 94.41 -6.28 5.36
CA GLY A 2 93.02 -6.50 5.73
C GLY A 2 92.31 -7.17 4.61
N THR A 3 91.48 -8.17 4.92
CA THR A 3 90.61 -8.87 3.99
C THR A 3 89.38 -8.02 3.72
N SER A 4 89.01 -7.82 2.44
CA SER A 4 87.82 -7.13 2.06
C SER A 4 86.56 -7.81 2.56
N GLY A 5 85.69 -7.04 3.17
CA GLY A 5 84.35 -7.53 3.61
C GLY A 5 83.53 -8.01 2.42
N THR A 6 82.75 -9.06 2.62
CA THR A 6 81.83 -9.63 1.65
C THR A 6 80.61 -8.73 1.54
N SER A 7 80.21 -8.42 0.27
CA SER A 7 79.00 -7.68 -0.01
C SER A 7 77.74 -8.40 0.57
N GLY A 8 76.88 -7.67 1.19
CA GLY A 8 75.62 -8.19 1.67
C GLY A 8 74.72 -8.61 0.47
N THR A 9 73.94 -9.69 0.67
CA THR A 9 72.96 -10.19 -0.30
C THR A 9 71.78 -9.25 -0.37
N SER A 10 71.30 -8.89 -1.59
CA SER A 10 70.07 -8.14 -1.78
C SER A 10 68.87 -8.84 -1.14
N GLY A 11 68.05 -8.09 -0.45
CA GLY A 11 66.79 -8.59 0.06
C GLY A 11 65.86 -9.07 -1.07
N THR A 12 65.13 -10.11 -0.81
CA THR A 12 64.10 -10.61 -1.74
C THR A 12 62.92 -9.63 -1.80
N ASP A 13 62.43 -9.34 -3.00
CA ASP A 13 61.26 -8.50 -3.20
C ASP A 13 60.06 -9.07 -2.41
N GLY A 14 59.30 -8.18 -1.78
CA GLY A 14 58.07 -8.56 -1.09
C GLY A 14 57.05 -9.10 -2.09
N THR A 15 56.29 -10.13 -1.72
CA THR A 15 55.19 -10.66 -2.53
C THR A 15 54.07 -9.63 -2.62
N SER A 16 53.56 -9.40 -3.84
CA SER A 16 52.36 -8.54 -4.05
C SER A 16 51.21 -9.03 -3.19
N GLY A 17 50.56 -8.09 -2.49
CA GLY A 17 49.35 -8.38 -1.73
C GLY A 17 48.30 -9.01 -2.64
N THR A 18 47.53 -9.96 -2.13
CA THR A 18 46.39 -10.55 -2.80
C THR A 18 45.28 -9.47 -2.93
N SER A 19 44.73 -9.34 -4.13
CA SER A 19 43.54 -8.49 -4.35
C SER A 19 42.41 -8.89 -3.39
N GLY A 20 41.83 -7.91 -2.73
CA GLY A 20 40.66 -8.15 -1.86
C GLY A 20 39.56 -8.84 -2.67
N THR A 21 38.87 -9.77 -2.02
CA THR A 21 37.66 -10.40 -2.60
C THR A 21 36.59 -9.33 -2.78
N SER A 22 36.01 -9.26 -3.97
CA SER A 22 34.84 -8.40 -4.20
C SER A 22 33.75 -8.71 -3.19
N GLY A 23 33.19 -7.68 -2.57
CA GLY A 23 32.08 -7.85 -1.65
C GLY A 23 30.94 -8.62 -2.34
N THR A 24 30.36 -9.59 -1.65
CA THR A 24 29.18 -10.32 -2.14
C THR A 24 27.96 -9.41 -2.05
N GLY A 25 27.61 -8.76 -3.16
CA GLY A 25 26.33 -8.06 -3.34
C GLY A 25 25.22 -9.00 -3.80
N PHE A 26 24.11 -8.44 -4.24
CA PHE A 26 23.07 -9.23 -4.87
C PHE A 26 23.56 -9.72 -6.24
N ASN A 27 23.59 -11.02 -6.45
CA ASN A 27 23.99 -11.63 -7.74
C ASN A 27 22.82 -11.70 -8.72
N THR A 28 21.59 -11.67 -8.22
CA THR A 28 20.38 -11.77 -9.02
C THR A 28 19.34 -10.80 -8.50
N ILE A 29 18.73 -10.04 -9.41
CA ILE A 29 17.55 -9.25 -9.15
C ILE A 29 16.43 -9.82 -10.01
N SER A 30 15.40 -10.36 -9.38
CA SER A 30 14.21 -10.84 -10.09
C SER A 30 13.31 -9.67 -10.48
N THR A 31 12.71 -9.76 -11.68
CA THR A 31 11.77 -8.74 -12.21
C THR A 31 12.31 -7.31 -12.20
N PRO A 32 13.56 -7.04 -12.72
CA PRO A 32 14.13 -5.71 -12.68
C PRO A 32 13.30 -4.74 -13.56
N ALA A 33 13.04 -3.57 -13.02
CA ALA A 33 12.49 -2.43 -13.76
C ALA A 33 12.86 -1.14 -13.02
N ASP A 34 12.78 -0.02 -13.74
CA ASP A 34 13.11 1.28 -13.19
C ASP A 34 12.22 1.62 -11.98
N TYR A 35 12.80 2.32 -11.03
CA TYR A 35 12.15 2.85 -9.83
C TYR A 35 11.61 1.82 -8.83
N ARG A 36 11.73 0.52 -9.08
CA ARG A 36 11.29 -0.51 -8.13
C ARG A 36 12.19 -0.57 -6.90
N MET A 37 11.59 -0.68 -5.74
CA MET A 37 12.31 -0.94 -4.50
C MET A 37 12.73 -2.41 -4.43
N LEU A 38 13.93 -2.64 -3.91
CA LEU A 38 14.46 -3.99 -3.73
C LEU A 38 14.14 -4.51 -2.34
N THR A 39 13.66 -5.74 -2.28
CA THR A 39 13.50 -6.50 -1.04
C THR A 39 14.35 -7.77 -1.08
N ALA A 40 14.77 -8.24 0.08
CA ALA A 40 15.50 -9.49 0.16
C ALA A 40 14.62 -10.66 -0.29
N SER A 41 15.21 -11.57 -1.08
CA SER A 41 14.57 -12.86 -1.37
C SER A 41 14.76 -13.80 -0.19
N GLY A 42 13.67 -14.23 0.45
CA GLY A 42 13.71 -15.16 1.58
C GLY A 42 14.17 -16.59 1.23
N SER A 43 14.27 -16.89 -0.06
CA SER A 43 14.56 -18.26 -0.54
C SER A 43 15.99 -18.49 -1.02
N SER A 44 16.79 -17.46 -1.19
CA SER A 44 18.18 -17.61 -1.60
C SER A 44 19.08 -16.49 -1.07
N THR A 45 20.32 -16.85 -0.76
CA THR A 45 21.36 -15.89 -0.40
C THR A 45 21.77 -15.08 -1.63
N ASN A 46 22.02 -13.79 -1.44
CA ASN A 46 22.48 -12.87 -2.48
C ASN A 46 21.47 -12.61 -3.63
N SER A 47 20.17 -12.78 -3.36
CA SER A 47 19.10 -12.40 -4.30
C SER A 47 18.23 -11.29 -3.73
N ALA A 48 17.77 -10.41 -4.62
CA ALA A 48 16.76 -9.42 -4.33
C ALA A 48 15.60 -9.52 -5.33
N ILE A 49 14.44 -9.06 -4.91
CA ILE A 49 13.24 -8.95 -5.74
C ILE A 49 12.96 -7.46 -5.92
N ALA A 50 12.83 -7.02 -7.17
CA ALA A 50 12.36 -5.68 -7.47
C ALA A 50 10.82 -5.67 -7.39
N GLN A 51 10.29 -4.99 -6.38
CA GLN A 51 8.87 -4.98 -6.07
C GLN A 51 8.08 -4.22 -7.14
N GLU A 52 7.15 -4.89 -7.78
CA GLU A 52 6.31 -4.30 -8.82
C GLU A 52 5.35 -3.24 -8.27
N ASN A 53 4.84 -3.49 -7.06
CA ASN A 53 3.85 -2.64 -6.41
C ASN A 53 4.44 -1.60 -5.45
N LEU A 54 5.78 -1.49 -5.36
CA LEU A 54 6.47 -0.56 -4.49
C LEU A 54 7.58 0.14 -5.28
N THR A 55 7.33 1.38 -5.68
CA THR A 55 8.23 2.16 -6.53
C THR A 55 8.55 3.52 -5.93
N PHE A 56 9.76 4.03 -6.18
CA PHE A 56 10.18 5.37 -5.78
C PHE A 56 10.96 6.01 -6.93
N ASP A 57 10.46 7.10 -7.48
CA ASP A 57 11.04 7.80 -8.65
C ASP A 57 11.99 8.95 -8.27
N GLY A 58 12.36 9.05 -6.99
CA GLY A 58 13.17 10.16 -6.45
C GLY A 58 12.34 11.26 -5.80
N THR A 59 11.05 11.32 -6.06
CA THR A 59 10.12 12.33 -5.54
C THR A 59 8.91 11.67 -4.87
N THR A 60 8.36 10.64 -5.50
CA THR A 60 7.10 9.98 -5.09
C THR A 60 7.35 8.53 -4.74
N LEU A 61 6.92 8.11 -3.55
CA LEU A 61 6.77 6.72 -3.18
C LEU A 61 5.36 6.27 -3.59
N LYS A 62 5.29 5.34 -4.54
CA LYS A 62 4.03 4.75 -4.99
C LYS A 62 3.91 3.33 -4.47
N ILE A 63 2.80 3.06 -3.79
CA ILE A 63 2.38 1.74 -3.33
C ILE A 63 1.10 1.39 -4.07
N THR A 64 1.13 0.29 -4.83
CA THR A 64 -0.05 -0.24 -5.52
C THR A 64 -0.57 -1.42 -4.71
N GLY A 65 -1.64 -1.21 -3.97
CA GLY A 65 -2.20 -2.15 -2.99
C GLY A 65 -2.41 -1.50 -1.64
N ASP A 66 -2.58 -2.34 -0.64
CA ASP A 66 -2.90 -1.91 0.71
C ASP A 66 -1.64 -1.56 1.50
N ILE A 67 -1.74 -0.57 2.38
CA ILE A 67 -0.71 -0.24 3.37
C ILE A 67 -1.13 -0.87 4.70
N TYR A 68 -0.48 -1.99 5.06
CA TYR A 68 -0.65 -2.59 6.37
C TYR A 68 0.39 -2.03 7.34
N GLN A 69 -0.04 -1.27 8.33
CA GLN A 69 0.82 -0.82 9.42
C GLN A 69 0.84 -1.87 10.54
N LEU A 70 2.04 -2.21 11.01
CA LEU A 70 2.22 -2.98 12.23
C LEU A 70 1.71 -2.14 13.42
N GLY A 71 0.50 -2.43 13.85
CA GLY A 71 -0.25 -1.69 14.84
C GLY A 71 -1.73 -1.93 14.61
N ASN A 72 -2.55 -1.00 15.01
CA ASN A 72 -4.00 -1.14 14.99
C ASN A 72 -4.66 -0.35 13.85
N GLU A 73 -3.95 -0.11 12.75
CA GLU A 73 -4.50 0.63 11.60
C GLU A 73 -4.16 -0.05 10.28
N TYR A 74 -5.11 0.02 9.35
CA TYR A 74 -5.00 -0.46 7.98
C TYR A 74 -5.54 0.62 7.04
N ILE A 75 -4.82 0.92 5.96
CA ILE A 75 -5.21 1.94 4.98
C ILE A 75 -5.31 1.29 3.60
N GLN A 76 -6.46 1.43 2.99
CA GLN A 76 -6.77 0.90 1.66
C GLN A 76 -7.41 1.98 0.79
N SER A 77 -7.11 1.99 -0.50
CA SER A 77 -7.84 2.81 -1.47
C SER A 77 -8.98 2.02 -2.09
N ALA A 78 -10.15 2.63 -2.19
CA ALA A 78 -11.31 2.07 -2.87
C ALA A 78 -11.68 2.96 -4.07
N GLN A 79 -11.90 2.33 -5.21
CA GLN A 79 -12.42 2.99 -6.41
C GLN A 79 -13.51 2.14 -7.02
N SER A 80 -14.67 2.71 -7.20
CA SER A 80 -15.80 2.06 -7.85
C SER A 80 -16.38 3.01 -8.91
N PRO A 81 -15.81 3.00 -10.12
CA PRO A 81 -16.25 3.87 -11.20
C PRO A 81 -17.54 3.35 -11.85
N SER A 82 -18.35 4.28 -12.34
CA SER A 82 -19.52 4.00 -13.17
C SER A 82 -20.54 3.05 -12.53
N LEU A 83 -20.78 3.22 -11.23
CA LEU A 83 -21.81 2.47 -10.52
C LEU A 83 -23.20 2.92 -10.97
N THR A 84 -24.03 1.97 -11.38
CA THR A 84 -25.41 2.19 -11.77
C THR A 84 -26.38 1.91 -10.62
N THR A 85 -27.68 2.09 -10.86
CA THR A 85 -28.73 1.77 -9.88
C THR A 85 -28.58 0.38 -9.31
N GLY A 86 -28.57 0.27 -7.98
CA GLY A 86 -28.39 -0.97 -7.23
C GLY A 86 -27.50 -0.79 -6.00
N SER A 87 -27.19 -1.91 -5.37
CA SER A 87 -26.31 -1.98 -4.20
C SER A 87 -24.91 -2.48 -4.61
N HIS A 88 -23.87 -1.75 -4.22
CA HIS A 88 -22.48 -2.04 -4.57
C HIS A 88 -21.64 -2.09 -3.31
N ILE A 89 -20.83 -3.15 -3.16
CA ILE A 89 -19.89 -3.27 -2.03
C ILE A 89 -18.76 -2.26 -2.27
N VAL A 90 -18.53 -1.41 -1.28
CA VAL A 90 -17.41 -0.45 -1.26
C VAL A 90 -16.26 -1.02 -0.46
N GLU A 91 -16.57 -1.65 0.68
CA GLU A 91 -15.58 -2.22 1.57
C GLU A 91 -16.14 -3.44 2.30
N GLN A 92 -15.29 -4.43 2.56
CA GLN A 92 -15.65 -5.59 3.35
C GLN A 92 -14.48 -6.01 4.25
N VAL A 93 -14.74 -6.10 5.55
CA VAL A 93 -13.76 -6.48 6.55
C VAL A 93 -14.25 -7.64 7.41
N LEU A 94 -13.33 -8.47 7.91
CA LEU A 94 -13.67 -9.50 8.88
C LEU A 94 -14.07 -8.86 10.22
N VAL A 95 -15.10 -9.37 10.86
CA VAL A 95 -15.56 -8.89 12.17
C VAL A 95 -14.45 -8.89 13.21
N VAL A 96 -13.54 -9.88 13.13
CA VAL A 96 -12.40 -10.03 14.07
C VAL A 96 -11.23 -9.08 13.75
N SER A 97 -11.20 -8.48 12.57
CA SER A 97 -10.08 -7.65 12.07
C SER A 97 -10.15 -6.19 12.52
N GLY A 98 -11.03 -5.85 13.44
CA GLY A 98 -11.14 -4.46 13.94
C GLY A 98 -12.42 -4.21 14.70
N ARG A 99 -12.64 -2.94 15.07
CA ARG A 99 -13.84 -2.45 15.77
C ARG A 99 -14.43 -1.21 15.12
N SER A 100 -13.66 -0.51 14.30
CA SER A 100 -14.18 0.62 13.55
C SER A 100 -13.49 0.74 12.18
N LEU A 101 -14.21 1.34 11.25
CA LEU A 101 -13.76 1.68 9.91
C LEU A 101 -14.14 3.12 9.64
N GLN A 102 -13.22 3.87 9.08
CA GLN A 102 -13.44 5.18 8.52
C GLN A 102 -13.23 5.12 7.01
N PHE A 103 -14.22 5.52 6.25
CA PHE A 103 -14.18 5.61 4.80
C PHE A 103 -14.35 7.07 4.37
N ASP A 104 -13.25 7.69 3.93
CA ASP A 104 -13.28 9.03 3.37
C ASP A 104 -13.60 8.91 1.88
N TYR A 105 -14.59 9.67 1.38
CA TYR A 105 -15.10 9.49 0.03
C TYR A 105 -15.37 10.79 -0.71
N VAL A 106 -15.35 10.67 -2.03
CA VAL A 106 -15.97 11.59 -2.97
C VAL A 106 -16.91 10.79 -3.86
N VAL A 107 -18.12 11.25 -4.02
CA VAL A 107 -19.06 10.75 -5.03
C VAL A 107 -19.31 11.85 -6.05
N TYR A 108 -19.33 11.49 -7.32
CA TYR A 108 -19.60 12.45 -8.42
C TYR A 108 -20.16 11.75 -9.65
N ASN A 109 -20.73 12.52 -10.56
CA ASN A 109 -21.20 12.04 -11.85
C ASN A 109 -20.83 12.99 -13.00
N ASP A 110 -21.07 12.56 -14.23
CA ASP A 110 -20.78 13.33 -15.45
C ASP A 110 -21.51 14.69 -15.52
N SER A 111 -22.61 14.84 -14.77
CA SER A 111 -23.35 16.11 -14.68
C SER A 111 -22.75 17.08 -13.66
N GLN A 112 -21.54 16.82 -13.18
CA GLN A 112 -20.80 17.62 -12.20
C GLN A 112 -21.51 17.75 -10.83
N ASN A 113 -22.41 16.84 -10.52
CA ASN A 113 -22.96 16.72 -9.18
C ASN A 113 -21.96 15.97 -8.32
N SER A 114 -21.67 16.49 -7.14
CA SER A 114 -20.69 15.85 -6.26
C SER A 114 -20.94 16.14 -4.77
N ARG A 115 -20.47 15.23 -3.94
CA ARG A 115 -20.41 15.35 -2.48
C ARG A 115 -19.17 14.63 -1.99
N ALA A 116 -18.51 15.18 -0.98
CA ALA A 116 -17.44 14.52 -0.25
C ALA A 116 -17.86 14.27 1.20
N GLY A 117 -17.30 13.27 1.84
CA GLY A 117 -17.62 12.99 3.23
C GLY A 117 -16.78 11.89 3.83
N THR A 118 -17.16 11.55 5.06
CA THR A 118 -16.58 10.45 5.82
C THR A 118 -17.71 9.59 6.39
N VAL A 119 -17.68 8.30 6.07
CA VAL A 119 -18.51 7.28 6.71
C VAL A 119 -17.72 6.66 7.85
N ILE A 120 -18.25 6.73 9.05
CA ILE A 120 -17.68 6.07 10.23
C ILE A 120 -18.57 4.87 10.56
N VAL A 121 -17.97 3.68 10.58
CA VAL A 121 -18.63 2.42 10.94
C VAL A 121 -18.04 1.91 12.24
N ILE A 122 -18.88 1.46 13.15
CA ILE A 122 -18.48 0.71 14.35
C ILE A 122 -19.26 -0.60 14.41
N TRP A 123 -18.65 -1.63 14.97
CA TRP A 123 -19.28 -2.94 15.09
C TRP A 123 -18.83 -3.74 16.31
N ASN A 124 -19.60 -4.76 16.61
CA ASN A 124 -19.23 -5.85 17.51
C ASN A 124 -19.42 -7.20 16.78
N SER A 125 -19.50 -8.30 17.51
CA SER A 125 -19.64 -9.63 16.91
C SER A 125 -20.94 -9.84 16.10
N THR A 126 -21.98 -9.03 16.32
CA THR A 126 -23.30 -9.25 15.72
C THR A 126 -23.94 -8.03 15.08
N LEU A 127 -23.54 -6.84 15.49
CA LEU A 127 -24.15 -5.58 15.05
C LEU A 127 -23.13 -4.66 14.42
N ALA A 128 -23.57 -3.88 13.45
CA ALA A 128 -22.82 -2.76 12.91
C ALA A 128 -23.75 -1.55 12.74
N THR A 129 -23.19 -0.37 12.91
CA THR A 129 -23.87 0.91 12.65
C THR A 129 -22.92 1.88 11.97
N LEU A 130 -23.47 2.84 11.26
CA LEU A 130 -22.69 3.87 10.59
C LEU A 130 -23.22 5.27 10.85
N THR A 131 -22.34 6.26 10.66
CA THR A 131 -22.67 7.68 10.51
C THR A 131 -22.00 8.19 9.25
N ASP A 132 -22.74 8.88 8.40
CA ASP A 132 -22.26 9.58 7.20
C ASP A 132 -22.20 11.09 7.50
N LEU A 133 -21.00 11.66 7.46
CA LEU A 133 -20.72 13.09 7.63
C LEU A 133 -20.28 13.64 6.28
N SER A 134 -21.14 14.42 5.63
CA SER A 134 -20.86 14.91 4.29
C SER A 134 -20.90 16.43 4.18
N THR A 135 -20.22 16.93 3.14
CA THR A 135 -20.35 18.32 2.69
C THR A 135 -21.73 18.58 2.09
N PRO A 136 -22.14 19.84 1.96
CA PRO A 136 -23.23 20.19 1.05
C PRO A 136 -22.93 19.69 -0.38
N ASP A 137 -23.98 19.40 -1.13
CA ASP A 137 -23.87 19.01 -2.53
C ASP A 137 -23.36 20.17 -3.39
N ILE A 138 -22.55 19.83 -4.41
CA ILE A 138 -22.17 20.74 -5.50
C ILE A 138 -22.93 20.29 -6.74
N GLY A 139 -23.52 21.23 -7.48
CA GLY A 139 -24.39 20.96 -8.62
C GLY A 139 -25.78 20.56 -8.19
N GLY A 140 -26.28 19.42 -8.65
CA GLY A 140 -27.55 18.85 -8.24
C GLY A 140 -27.42 18.00 -6.98
N LYS A 141 -28.57 17.58 -6.46
CA LYS A 141 -28.62 16.75 -5.26
C LYS A 141 -28.02 15.37 -5.47
N THR A 142 -27.34 14.86 -4.44
CA THR A 142 -26.78 13.52 -4.38
C THR A 142 -27.66 12.55 -3.54
N ASP A 143 -28.93 12.87 -3.34
CA ASP A 143 -29.89 12.08 -2.54
C ASP A 143 -30.08 10.64 -3.05
N SER A 144 -29.71 10.39 -4.32
CA SER A 144 -29.71 9.05 -4.91
C SER A 144 -28.63 8.10 -4.36
N ILE A 145 -27.70 8.62 -3.57
CA ILE A 145 -26.60 7.86 -3.02
C ILE A 145 -26.73 7.76 -1.51
N LYS A 146 -26.70 6.51 -1.00
CA LYS A 146 -26.79 6.23 0.42
C LYS A 146 -25.79 5.13 0.81
N PHE A 147 -25.05 5.34 1.88
CA PHE A 147 -24.20 4.31 2.47
C PHE A 147 -25.00 3.47 3.46
N LEU A 148 -24.78 2.16 3.41
CA LEU A 148 -25.39 1.16 4.28
C LEU A 148 -24.31 0.26 4.86
N VAL A 149 -24.55 -0.30 6.03
CA VAL A 149 -23.67 -1.29 6.64
C VAL A 149 -24.46 -2.52 7.05
N SER A 150 -23.87 -3.68 6.84
CA SER A 150 -24.37 -4.95 7.35
C SER A 150 -23.27 -5.72 8.09
N ASN A 151 -23.68 -6.54 9.04
CA ASN A 151 -22.81 -7.47 9.78
C ASN A 151 -23.49 -8.85 9.79
N ASN A 152 -22.83 -9.85 9.21
CA ASN A 152 -23.31 -11.23 9.13
C ASN A 152 -22.64 -12.17 10.16
N GLY A 153 -21.91 -11.62 11.11
CA GLY A 153 -21.15 -12.37 12.13
C GLY A 153 -19.74 -12.80 11.67
N THR A 154 -19.48 -12.76 10.38
CA THR A 154 -18.15 -13.06 9.79
C THR A 154 -17.55 -11.79 9.19
N ASN A 155 -18.35 -11.09 8.40
CA ASN A 155 -17.94 -9.86 7.72
C ASN A 155 -18.82 -8.68 8.10
N VAL A 156 -18.19 -7.52 8.18
CA VAL A 156 -18.84 -6.21 8.13
C VAL A 156 -18.69 -5.68 6.72
N THR A 157 -19.78 -5.35 6.06
CA THR A 157 -19.81 -4.91 4.68
C THR A 157 -20.38 -3.50 4.60
N LEU A 158 -19.60 -2.56 4.10
CA LEU A 158 -20.03 -1.22 3.72
C LEU A 158 -20.49 -1.25 2.26
N THR A 159 -21.71 -0.81 2.01
CA THR A 159 -22.32 -0.80 0.69
C THR A 159 -22.73 0.63 0.35
N VAL A 160 -22.64 0.99 -0.91
CA VAL A 160 -23.32 2.17 -1.46
C VAL A 160 -24.55 1.72 -2.22
N GLU A 161 -25.70 2.29 -1.90
CA GLU A 161 -26.95 2.08 -2.62
C GLU A 161 -27.21 3.31 -3.52
N ILE A 162 -27.42 3.05 -4.81
CA ILE A 162 -27.73 4.05 -5.83
C ILE A 162 -29.15 3.85 -6.29
N SER A 163 -30.01 4.82 -6.04
CA SER A 163 -31.43 4.76 -6.42
C SER A 163 -31.68 5.25 -7.85
N SER A 164 -30.78 6.06 -8.40
CA SER A 164 -30.88 6.56 -9.80
C SER A 164 -29.55 7.11 -10.30
N GLY A 165 -29.37 7.06 -11.62
CA GLY A 165 -28.19 7.60 -12.30
C GLY A 165 -26.98 6.68 -12.30
N THR A 166 -25.86 7.22 -12.81
CA THR A 166 -24.55 6.58 -12.79
C THR A 166 -23.60 7.46 -12.02
N TRP A 167 -22.85 6.87 -11.11
CA TRP A 167 -21.99 7.59 -10.16
C TRP A 167 -20.65 6.93 -10.02
N ASP A 168 -19.63 7.74 -9.82
CA ASP A 168 -18.32 7.30 -9.38
C ASP A 168 -18.22 7.47 -7.87
N VAL A 169 -17.70 6.46 -7.20
CA VAL A 169 -17.39 6.47 -5.77
C VAL A 169 -15.90 6.20 -5.60
N ILE A 170 -15.18 7.18 -5.10
CA ILE A 170 -13.74 7.10 -4.86
C ILE A 170 -13.49 7.42 -3.40
N GLY A 171 -12.64 6.64 -2.76
CA GLY A 171 -12.31 6.88 -1.37
C GLY A 171 -11.12 6.08 -0.85
N GLY A 172 -10.89 6.22 0.43
CA GLY A 172 -9.89 5.47 1.16
C GLY A 172 -10.44 5.00 2.50
N THR A 173 -10.11 3.78 2.87
CA THR A 173 -10.54 3.14 4.10
C THR A 173 -9.41 3.10 5.11
N ARG A 174 -9.72 3.42 6.36
CA ARG A 174 -8.86 3.18 7.53
C ARG A 174 -9.62 2.30 8.52
N ILE A 175 -9.02 1.19 8.91
CA ILE A 175 -9.57 0.27 9.91
C ILE A 175 -8.78 0.41 11.20
N ILE A 176 -9.48 0.48 12.34
CA ILE A 176 -8.90 0.57 13.68
C ILE A 176 -9.30 -0.68 14.45
N PHE A 177 -8.29 -1.35 15.02
CA PHE A 177 -8.43 -2.62 15.75
C PHE A 177 -8.67 -2.43 17.25
#